data_b9493124f41b9378a1b529cb71d13271
#
_entry.id   b9493124f41b9378a1b529cb71d13271
#
_cell.length_a   1.000
_cell.length_b   1.000
_cell.length_c   1.000
_cell.angle_alpha   90.00
_cell.angle_beta   90.00
_cell.angle_gamma   90.00
#
_symmetry.space_group_name_H-M   'P 1'
#
loop_
_entity.id
_entity.type
_entity.pdbx_description
1 polymer ?
#
loop_
_entity_poly.entity_id
_entity_poly.type
_entity_poly.pdbx_seq_one_letter_code
_entity_poly.pdbx_strand_id
1 'polypeptide(L)'
;MPTAKSQFDLDVWEEADQPYRVTDGAKLLHGKSSRKFDGGDITGRGWTEMIMAQTTEEKSATYVGIEFFEGTVHGREGTFVLSHSSSQDRGQLSSRYFVVPGSGTGGLAGLRGTATITITPDKEHFFELEYELPG
;
A
#
# COMPACT_ATOMS: atom_id res chain seq x y z
N MET A 1 16.73 -13.34 -2.79
CA MET A 1 15.30 -13.06 -2.53
C MET A 1 14.59 -12.85 -3.85
N PRO A 2 13.54 -13.61 -4.11
CA PRO A 2 12.77 -13.37 -5.33
C PRO A 2 12.08 -12.01 -5.29
N THR A 3 11.81 -11.50 -6.48
CA THR A 3 11.12 -10.24 -6.66
C THR A 3 9.89 -10.48 -7.53
N ALA A 4 8.72 -10.11 -7.02
CA ALA A 4 7.47 -10.17 -7.76
C ALA A 4 7.07 -8.77 -8.19
N LYS A 5 6.74 -8.62 -9.47
CA LYS A 5 6.36 -7.33 -10.06
C LYS A 5 4.98 -7.41 -10.67
N SER A 6 4.19 -6.37 -10.46
CA SER A 6 2.86 -6.29 -11.04
C SER A 6 2.47 -4.85 -11.29
N GLN A 7 1.72 -4.66 -12.34
CA GLN A 7 0.95 -3.43 -12.53
C GLN A 7 -0.28 -3.49 -11.64
N PHE A 8 -0.77 -2.35 -11.19
CA PHE A 8 -2.02 -2.30 -10.44
C PHE A 8 -2.79 -1.03 -10.77
N ASP A 9 -4.10 -1.09 -10.52
CA ASP A 9 -5.00 0.04 -10.69
C ASP A 9 -5.73 0.31 -9.38
N LEU A 10 -5.82 1.59 -9.01
CA LEU A 10 -6.65 2.01 -7.89
C LEU A 10 -8.12 1.99 -8.35
N ASP A 11 -8.95 1.22 -7.62
CA ASP A 11 -10.38 1.17 -7.90
C ASP A 11 -11.15 2.24 -7.14
N VAL A 12 -10.80 2.39 -5.86
CA VAL A 12 -11.53 3.24 -4.93
C VAL A 12 -10.53 4.03 -4.10
N TRP A 13 -10.82 5.28 -3.91
CA TRP A 13 -10.15 6.16 -2.96
C TRP A 13 -11.23 6.98 -2.27
N GLU A 14 -11.42 6.76 -0.98
CA GLU A 14 -12.42 7.47 -0.19
C GLU A 14 -11.79 8.11 1.02
N GLU A 15 -12.06 9.39 1.22
CA GLU A 15 -11.72 10.10 2.44
C GLU A 15 -13.01 10.37 3.19
N ALA A 16 -12.95 10.33 4.52
CA ALA A 16 -14.11 10.66 5.33
C ALA A 16 -14.58 12.09 5.03
N ASP A 17 -15.89 12.34 5.05
CA ASP A 17 -16.46 13.64 4.74
C ASP A 17 -15.98 14.74 5.70
N GLN A 18 -15.68 14.35 6.94
CA GLN A 18 -15.25 15.27 7.97
C GLN A 18 -13.95 14.79 8.60
N PRO A 19 -12.99 15.69 8.84
CA PRO A 19 -11.82 15.31 9.62
C PRO A 19 -12.24 14.95 11.05
N TYR A 20 -11.54 13.99 11.65
CA TYR A 20 -11.83 13.63 13.04
C TYR A 20 -11.16 14.62 14.02
N ARG A 21 -10.26 15.44 13.54
CA ARG A 21 -9.64 16.52 14.29
C ARG A 21 -9.08 17.57 13.36
N VAL A 22 -9.26 18.82 13.72
CA VAL A 22 -8.67 19.96 13.01
C VAL A 22 -7.83 20.74 14.00
N THR A 23 -6.62 21.10 13.60
CA THR A 23 -5.72 21.96 14.36
C THR A 23 -5.37 23.18 13.50
N ASP A 24 -4.63 24.13 14.05
CA ASP A 24 -4.18 25.28 13.28
C ASP A 24 -3.25 24.89 12.12
N GLY A 25 -2.57 23.76 12.24
CA GLY A 25 -1.60 23.33 11.22
C GLY A 25 -2.01 22.12 10.41
N ALA A 26 -3.10 21.43 10.78
CA ALA A 26 -3.42 20.17 10.11
C ALA A 26 -4.89 19.78 10.21
N LYS A 27 -5.32 18.98 9.23
CA LYS A 27 -6.57 18.22 9.28
C LYS A 27 -6.20 16.74 9.37
N LEU A 28 -6.82 16.03 10.32
CA LEU A 28 -6.60 14.60 10.51
C LEU A 28 -7.83 13.85 10.03
N LEU A 29 -7.63 12.90 9.13
CA LEU A 29 -8.70 12.25 8.38
C LEU A 29 -8.55 10.73 8.41
N HIS A 30 -9.69 10.03 8.32
CA HIS A 30 -9.71 8.62 7.96
C HIS A 30 -9.92 8.48 6.46
N GLY A 31 -9.34 7.44 5.88
CA GLY A 31 -9.55 7.13 4.48
C GLY A 31 -9.46 5.64 4.23
N LYS A 32 -9.91 5.23 3.06
CA LYS A 32 -9.77 3.86 2.61
C LYS A 32 -9.62 3.81 1.10
N SER A 33 -8.97 2.77 0.63
CA SER A 33 -8.78 2.56 -0.79
C SER A 33 -8.81 1.07 -1.11
N SER A 34 -9.02 0.77 -2.37
CA SER A 34 -8.83 -0.58 -2.87
C SER A 34 -8.11 -0.53 -4.20
N ARG A 35 -7.40 -1.60 -4.52
CA ARG A 35 -6.67 -1.70 -5.78
C ARG A 35 -6.70 -3.13 -6.30
N LYS A 36 -6.56 -3.22 -7.61
CA LYS A 36 -6.51 -4.48 -8.31
C LYS A 36 -5.12 -4.67 -8.89
N PHE A 37 -4.53 -5.84 -8.63
CA PHE A 37 -3.26 -6.23 -9.22
C PHE A 37 -3.55 -7.08 -10.44
N ASP A 38 -3.00 -6.69 -11.58
CA ASP A 38 -3.32 -7.32 -12.85
C ASP A 38 -2.14 -7.19 -13.81
N GLY A 39 -1.67 -8.30 -14.30
CA GLY A 39 -0.65 -8.28 -15.32
C GLY A 39 0.77 -8.39 -14.80
N GLY A 40 1.08 -9.50 -14.17
CA GLY A 40 2.44 -9.78 -13.74
C GLY A 40 2.50 -10.92 -12.77
N ASP A 41 3.45 -10.83 -11.87
CA ASP A 41 3.71 -11.89 -10.89
C ASP A 41 2.71 -11.91 -9.75
N ILE A 42 1.92 -10.84 -9.61
CA ILE A 42 0.93 -10.69 -8.55
C ILE A 42 -0.43 -10.45 -9.18
N THR A 43 -1.43 -11.21 -8.75
CA THR A 43 -2.81 -10.97 -9.16
C THR A 43 -3.71 -11.01 -7.94
N GLY A 44 -4.75 -10.20 -7.94
CA GLY A 44 -5.69 -10.15 -6.81
C GLY A 44 -6.07 -8.75 -6.43
N ARG A 45 -6.48 -8.58 -5.20
CA ARG A 45 -6.98 -7.28 -4.71
C ARG A 45 -6.41 -6.97 -3.34
N GLY A 46 -6.28 -5.65 -3.10
CA GLY A 46 -5.91 -5.12 -1.80
C GLY A 46 -6.93 -4.09 -1.32
N TRP A 47 -7.21 -4.09 -0.04
CA TRP A 47 -8.10 -3.13 0.63
C TRP A 47 -7.34 -2.50 1.78
N THR A 48 -7.30 -1.17 1.79
CA THR A 48 -6.50 -0.40 2.75
C THR A 48 -7.38 0.51 3.59
N GLU A 49 -7.15 0.50 4.90
CA GLU A 49 -7.67 1.50 5.84
C GLU A 49 -6.53 2.42 6.21
N MET A 50 -6.77 3.74 6.22
CA MET A 50 -5.71 4.75 6.40
C MET A 50 -6.09 5.80 7.41
N ILE A 51 -5.07 6.36 8.06
CA ILE A 51 -5.17 7.57 8.86
C ILE A 51 -4.21 8.58 8.22
N MET A 52 -4.71 9.78 7.97
CA MET A 52 -3.99 10.79 7.18
C MET A 52 -3.93 12.12 7.90
N ALA A 53 -2.84 12.86 7.66
CA ALA A 53 -2.71 14.24 8.08
C ALA A 53 -2.39 15.10 6.84
N GLN A 54 -3.23 16.12 6.62
CA GLN A 54 -2.99 17.11 5.58
C GLN A 54 -2.65 18.42 6.27
N THR A 55 -1.47 18.96 5.98
CA THR A 55 -1.01 20.17 6.66
C THR A 55 -1.29 21.42 5.81
N THR A 56 -1.15 22.58 6.44
CA THR A 56 -1.31 23.86 5.75
C THR A 56 -0.10 24.19 4.88
N GLU A 57 1.02 23.48 5.07
CA GLU A 57 2.18 23.67 4.22
C GLU A 57 1.93 23.03 2.86
N GLU A 58 2.24 23.75 1.80
CA GLU A 58 1.96 23.29 0.45
C GLU A 58 2.65 21.95 0.17
N LYS A 59 1.90 21.01 -0.43
CA LYS A 59 2.37 19.66 -0.82
C LYS A 59 2.99 18.89 0.34
N SER A 60 2.44 19.08 1.54
CA SER A 60 2.89 18.33 2.71
C SER A 60 1.73 17.57 3.32
N ALA A 61 1.92 16.28 3.48
CA ALA A 61 0.90 15.35 4.00
C ALA A 61 1.56 14.05 4.41
N THR A 62 0.88 13.28 5.22
CA THR A 62 1.33 11.94 5.58
C THR A 62 0.13 11.01 5.74
N TYR A 63 0.36 9.71 5.52
CA TYR A 63 -0.62 8.71 5.92
C TYR A 63 0.09 7.45 6.43
N VAL A 64 -0.62 6.70 7.25
CA VAL A 64 -0.27 5.33 7.62
C VAL A 64 -1.49 4.46 7.37
N GLY A 65 -1.27 3.24 6.94
CA GLY A 65 -2.37 2.35 6.60
C GLY A 65 -2.01 0.89 6.69
N ILE A 66 -3.05 0.07 6.71
CA ILE A 66 -2.94 -1.39 6.71
C ILE A 66 -3.75 -1.90 5.55
N GLU A 67 -3.12 -2.70 4.70
CA GLU A 67 -3.76 -3.28 3.52
C GLU A 67 -3.91 -4.79 3.69
N PHE A 68 -5.12 -5.29 3.49
CA PHE A 68 -5.37 -6.73 3.38
C PHE A 68 -5.29 -7.10 1.90
N PHE A 69 -4.42 -8.04 1.57
CA PHE A 69 -4.25 -8.56 0.21
C PHE A 69 -4.78 -9.99 0.12
N GLU A 70 -5.49 -10.27 -0.95
CA GLU A 70 -5.97 -11.59 -1.29
C GLU A 70 -5.71 -11.85 -2.77
N GLY A 71 -4.98 -12.94 -3.08
CA GLY A 71 -4.67 -13.26 -4.45
C GLY A 71 -3.49 -14.21 -4.58
N THR A 72 -2.68 -14.03 -5.61
CA THR A 72 -1.52 -14.88 -5.88
C THR A 72 -0.24 -14.06 -5.99
N VAL A 73 0.86 -14.67 -5.58
CA VAL A 73 2.21 -14.16 -5.79
C VAL A 73 3.02 -15.30 -6.39
N HIS A 74 3.51 -15.13 -7.62
CA HIS A 74 4.19 -16.18 -8.37
C HIS A 74 3.38 -17.49 -8.36
N GLY A 75 2.06 -17.38 -8.60
CA GLY A 75 1.17 -18.55 -8.68
C GLY A 75 0.78 -19.16 -7.35
N ARG A 76 1.29 -18.68 -6.22
CA ARG A 76 0.92 -19.16 -4.88
C ARG A 76 -0.25 -18.36 -4.36
N GLU A 77 -1.34 -19.03 -4.08
CA GLU A 77 -2.59 -18.40 -3.63
C GLU A 77 -2.61 -18.26 -2.11
N GLY A 78 -3.04 -17.10 -1.65
CA GLY A 78 -3.17 -16.85 -0.21
C GLY A 78 -3.51 -15.40 0.08
N THR A 79 -3.34 -15.03 1.35
CA THR A 79 -3.55 -13.66 1.81
C THR A 79 -2.36 -13.20 2.64
N PHE A 80 -2.19 -11.90 2.76
CA PHE A 80 -1.25 -11.31 3.70
C PHE A 80 -1.66 -9.87 3.99
N VAL A 81 -0.99 -9.28 4.97
CA VAL A 81 -1.23 -7.89 5.37
C VAL A 81 0.04 -7.08 5.08
N LEU A 82 -0.15 -5.94 4.44
CA LEU A 82 0.92 -5.02 4.10
C LEU A 82 0.78 -3.75 4.93
N SER A 83 1.87 -3.32 5.55
CA SER A 83 1.91 -2.06 6.27
C SER A 83 2.38 -0.96 5.32
N HIS A 84 1.67 0.15 5.31
CA HIS A 84 1.95 1.31 4.46
C HIS A 84 2.27 2.53 5.29
N SER A 85 3.29 3.27 4.93
CA SER A 85 3.43 4.65 5.37
C SER A 85 4.01 5.48 4.23
N SER A 86 3.52 6.70 4.09
CA SER A 86 3.99 7.59 3.05
C SER A 86 3.87 9.03 3.52
N SER A 87 4.89 9.81 3.28
CA SER A 87 4.92 11.22 3.66
C SER A 87 5.40 12.05 2.48
N GLN A 88 4.84 13.23 2.37
CA GLN A 88 5.25 14.20 1.38
C GLN A 88 5.63 15.48 2.10
N ASP A 89 6.86 15.93 1.90
CA ASP A 89 7.41 17.14 2.50
C ASP A 89 7.75 18.10 1.35
N ARG A 90 6.91 19.09 1.17
CA ARG A 90 7.07 20.09 0.09
C ARG A 90 7.29 19.43 -1.27
N GLY A 91 6.52 18.36 -1.54
CA GLY A 91 6.60 17.61 -2.78
C GLY A 91 7.60 16.47 -2.79
N GLN A 92 8.44 16.32 -1.76
CA GLN A 92 9.37 15.21 -1.64
C GLN A 92 8.69 14.02 -0.98
N LEU A 93 8.58 12.93 -1.73
CA LEU A 93 7.88 11.72 -1.28
C LEU A 93 8.84 10.76 -0.59
N SER A 94 8.42 10.22 0.55
CA SER A 94 9.12 9.19 1.29
C SER A 94 8.11 8.12 1.69
N SER A 95 8.36 6.86 1.31
CA SER A 95 7.39 5.79 1.51
C SER A 95 8.05 4.53 2.02
N ARG A 96 7.28 3.76 2.80
CA ARG A 96 7.72 2.47 3.29
C ARG A 96 6.56 1.49 3.28
N TYR A 97 6.79 0.34 2.66
CA TYR A 97 5.80 -0.74 2.58
C TYR A 97 6.47 -2.04 2.98
N PHE A 98 5.85 -2.80 3.87
CA PHE A 98 6.39 -4.12 4.22
C PHE A 98 5.26 -5.08 4.59
N VAL A 99 5.53 -6.37 4.37
CA VAL A 99 4.61 -7.45 4.78
C VAL A 99 4.70 -7.59 6.29
N VAL A 100 3.54 -7.58 6.96
CA VAL A 100 3.50 -7.80 8.41
C VAL A 100 3.87 -9.26 8.70
N PRO A 101 4.96 -9.51 9.43
CA PRO A 101 5.37 -10.89 9.71
C PRO A 101 4.26 -11.67 10.40
N GLY A 102 4.05 -12.91 9.95
CA GLY A 102 3.00 -13.77 10.50
C GLY A 102 1.64 -13.59 9.88
N SER A 103 1.47 -12.66 8.94
CA SER A 103 0.17 -12.39 8.34
C SER A 103 -0.15 -13.27 7.13
N GLY A 104 0.82 -13.94 6.55
CA GLY A 104 0.61 -14.76 5.35
C GLY A 104 -0.20 -16.01 5.63
N THR A 105 -1.08 -16.38 4.70
CA THR A 105 -1.90 -17.58 4.80
C THR A 105 -1.86 -18.35 3.49
N GLY A 106 -2.32 -19.59 3.54
CA GLY A 106 -2.38 -20.46 2.36
C GLY A 106 -0.98 -20.70 1.78
N GLY A 107 -0.83 -20.55 0.48
CA GLY A 107 0.46 -20.67 -0.19
C GLY A 107 1.45 -19.56 0.15
N LEU A 108 1.01 -18.54 0.90
CA LEU A 108 1.84 -17.41 1.31
C LEU A 108 2.15 -17.42 2.81
N ALA A 109 1.89 -18.54 3.48
CA ALA A 109 2.23 -18.69 4.90
C ALA A 109 3.72 -18.48 5.12
N GLY A 110 4.06 -17.64 6.10
CA GLY A 110 5.45 -17.30 6.42
C GLY A 110 6.07 -16.22 5.56
N LEU A 111 5.28 -15.59 4.67
CA LEU A 111 5.76 -14.53 3.79
C LEU A 111 6.36 -13.38 4.60
N ARG A 112 7.53 -12.92 4.17
CA ARG A 112 8.19 -11.71 4.67
C ARG A 112 8.71 -10.92 3.48
N GLY A 113 8.73 -9.61 3.59
CA GLY A 113 9.27 -8.82 2.51
C GLY A 113 8.96 -7.34 2.63
N THR A 114 9.53 -6.60 1.68
CA THR A 114 9.31 -5.17 1.54
C THR A 114 8.84 -4.88 0.12
N ALA A 115 8.13 -3.78 -0.05
CA ALA A 115 7.63 -3.41 -1.36
C ALA A 115 7.98 -1.98 -1.71
N THR A 116 8.02 -1.72 -3.01
CA THR A 116 8.16 -0.38 -3.55
C THR A 116 7.07 -0.15 -4.60
N ILE A 117 6.65 1.10 -4.74
CA ILE A 117 5.66 1.50 -5.73
C ILE A 117 6.32 2.53 -6.64
N THR A 118 6.17 2.33 -7.94
CA THR A 118 6.68 3.23 -8.96
C THR A 118 5.52 3.71 -9.81
N ILE A 119 5.48 5.01 -10.08
CA ILE A 119 4.50 5.61 -10.97
C ILE A 119 5.29 6.13 -12.17
N THR A 120 4.96 5.65 -13.38
CA THR A 120 5.64 6.07 -14.60
C THR A 120 5.18 7.45 -15.05
N PRO A 121 5.91 8.10 -15.98
CA PRO A 121 5.44 9.35 -16.57
C PRO A 121 4.07 9.24 -17.24
N ASP A 122 3.70 8.04 -17.72
CA ASP A 122 2.37 7.76 -18.29
C ASP A 122 1.32 7.48 -17.22
N LYS A 123 1.68 7.62 -15.94
CA LYS A 123 0.80 7.40 -14.77
C LYS A 123 0.39 5.94 -14.59
N GLU A 124 1.19 5.01 -15.08
CA GLU A 124 1.02 3.60 -14.76
C GLU A 124 1.63 3.31 -13.40
N HIS A 125 0.93 2.50 -12.61
CA HIS A 125 1.34 2.15 -11.25
C HIS A 125 1.91 0.74 -11.24
N PHE A 126 3.14 0.61 -10.73
CA PHE A 126 3.81 -0.69 -10.58
C PHE A 126 4.15 -0.94 -9.13
N PHE A 127 3.95 -2.19 -8.73
CA PHE A 127 4.26 -2.68 -7.39
C PHE A 127 5.33 -3.74 -7.50
N GLU A 128 6.35 -3.65 -6.68
CA GLU A 128 7.47 -4.58 -6.68
C GLU A 128 7.68 -5.09 -5.27
N LEU A 129 7.56 -6.40 -5.08
CA LEU A 129 7.68 -7.06 -3.79
C LEU A 129 8.96 -7.91 -3.78
N GLU A 130 9.90 -7.54 -2.92
CA GLU A 130 11.05 -8.40 -2.60
C GLU A 130 10.66 -9.22 -1.38
N TYR A 131 10.66 -10.54 -1.53
CA TYR A 131 10.11 -11.38 -0.48
C TYR A 131 10.91 -12.66 -0.27
N GLU A 132 10.65 -13.30 0.85
CA GLU A 132 11.09 -14.65 1.11
C GLU A 132 9.94 -15.48 1.66
N LEU A 133 9.96 -16.75 1.36
CA LEU A 133 9.01 -17.73 1.86
C LEU A 133 9.79 -18.90 2.44
N PRO A 134 9.27 -19.57 3.49
CA PRO A 134 9.87 -20.81 3.98
C PRO A 134 9.93 -21.84 2.85
N GLY A 135 11.02 -22.53 2.76
CA GLY A 135 11.33 -23.46 1.68
C GLY A 135 10.51 -24.72 1.59
#